data_9ad62b411862295de2a032e493a88122
#
_entry.id   9ad62b411862295de2a032e493a88122
#
_cell.length_a   1.000
_cell.length_b   1.000
_cell.length_c   1.000
_cell.angle_alpha   90.00
_cell.angle_beta   90.00
_cell.angle_gamma   90.00
#
_symmetry.space_group_name_H-M   'P 1'
#
loop_
_entity.id
_entity.type
_entity.pdbx_description
1 polymer ?
#
loop_
_entity_poly.entity_id
_entity_poly.type
_entity_poly.pdbx_seq_one_letter_code
_entity_poly.pdbx_strand_id
1 'polypeptide(L)'
;MSKNGKIIIIGGGASGLAAALAAAKECGGQCVTVLERLDRVGKKLLATGNGRCNLTNRSAAPEHYHSADTARLADILERTPPDAVLDFFGEMGLLCDTQADGRVYPYCYQASMVLDVLRAALERAGVDVACSCEVAEVEKGPGGFSVRTRDGRAFSAARV
;
A
#
# COMPACT_ATOMS: atom_id res chain seq x y z
N MET A 1 26.75 1.31 -7.74
CA MET A 1 26.02 1.52 -6.47
C MET A 1 24.83 2.43 -6.81
N SER A 2 23.61 1.96 -6.65
CA SER A 2 22.38 2.72 -6.98
C SER A 2 22.35 4.01 -6.17
N LYS A 3 22.08 5.16 -6.83
CA LYS A 3 21.90 6.48 -6.18
C LYS A 3 20.67 6.52 -5.26
N ASN A 4 19.84 5.48 -5.26
CA ASN A 4 18.66 5.34 -4.42
C ASN A 4 18.96 4.31 -3.33
N GLY A 5 19.14 4.77 -2.09
CA GLY A 5 19.27 3.90 -0.90
C GLY A 5 18.00 3.07 -0.69
N LYS A 6 18.07 2.04 0.17
CA LYS A 6 16.92 1.19 0.52
C LYS A 6 15.74 2.02 1.05
N ILE A 7 14.53 1.58 0.72
CA ILE A 7 13.26 2.10 1.22
C ILE A 7 12.59 1.01 2.04
N ILE A 8 12.20 1.33 3.26
CA ILE A 8 11.42 0.42 4.12
C ILE A 8 10.00 0.92 4.22
N ILE A 9 9.04 0.05 3.96
CA ILE A 9 7.61 0.29 4.18
C ILE A 9 7.19 -0.48 5.43
N ILE A 10 6.69 0.21 6.44
CA ILE A 10 6.23 -0.41 7.68
C ILE A 10 4.73 -0.66 7.60
N GLY A 11 4.37 -1.93 7.60
CA GLY A 11 2.99 -2.42 7.51
C GLY A 11 2.59 -2.88 6.12
N GLY A 12 2.23 -4.15 6.00
CA GLY A 12 1.74 -4.81 4.77
C GLY A 12 0.22 -4.72 4.58
N GLY A 13 -0.40 -3.61 4.99
CA GLY A 13 -1.81 -3.31 4.67
C GLY A 13 -1.96 -2.73 3.27
N ALA A 14 -3.19 -2.38 2.86
CA ALA A 14 -3.49 -1.85 1.53
C ALA A 14 -2.59 -0.66 1.15
N SER A 15 -2.46 0.33 2.05
CA SER A 15 -1.61 1.51 1.82
C SER A 15 -0.13 1.18 1.71
N GLY A 16 0.37 0.27 2.56
CA GLY A 16 1.78 -0.15 2.51
C GLY A 16 2.12 -0.92 1.24
N LEU A 17 1.23 -1.82 0.79
CA LEU A 17 1.42 -2.57 -0.46
C LEU A 17 1.39 -1.63 -1.68
N ALA A 18 0.46 -0.66 -1.71
CA ALA A 18 0.41 0.35 -2.77
C ALA A 18 1.67 1.25 -2.76
N ALA A 19 2.10 1.70 -1.56
CA ALA A 19 3.32 2.50 -1.42
C ALA A 19 4.57 1.73 -1.88
N ALA A 20 4.66 0.43 -1.57
CA ALA A 20 5.76 -0.41 -2.01
C ALA A 20 5.82 -0.55 -3.53
N LEU A 21 4.67 -0.74 -4.19
CA LEU A 21 4.59 -0.79 -5.65
C LEU A 21 4.96 0.55 -6.30
N ALA A 22 4.47 1.67 -5.74
CA ALA A 22 4.84 3.00 -6.21
C ALA A 22 6.35 3.26 -6.06
N ALA A 23 6.93 2.92 -4.91
CA ALA A 23 8.37 3.05 -4.69
C ALA A 23 9.17 2.15 -5.66
N ALA A 24 8.70 0.92 -5.90
CA ALA A 24 9.36 0.00 -6.82
C ALA A 24 9.37 0.49 -8.27
N LYS A 25 8.35 1.22 -8.72
CA LYS A 25 8.33 1.88 -10.04
C LYS A 25 9.47 2.91 -10.16
N GLU A 26 9.80 3.62 -9.07
CA GLU A 26 10.80 4.69 -9.07
C GLU A 26 12.24 4.19 -8.92
N CYS A 27 12.49 3.19 -8.08
CA CYS A 27 13.86 2.77 -7.72
C CYS A 27 14.19 1.31 -8.00
N GLY A 28 13.23 0.53 -8.51
CA GLY A 28 13.34 -0.91 -8.65
C GLY A 28 12.96 -1.65 -7.36
N GLY A 29 12.31 -2.79 -7.49
CA GLY A 29 11.75 -3.53 -6.36
C GLY A 29 12.80 -3.99 -5.35
N GLN A 30 14.00 -4.35 -5.81
CA GLN A 30 15.12 -4.74 -4.95
C GLN A 30 15.57 -3.64 -3.97
N CYS A 31 15.15 -2.40 -4.18
CA CYS A 31 15.39 -1.28 -3.25
C CYS A 31 14.32 -1.19 -2.15
N VAL A 32 13.22 -1.93 -2.28
CA VAL A 32 12.04 -1.81 -1.40
C VAL A 32 11.86 -3.07 -0.56
N THR A 33 11.68 -2.88 0.74
CA THR A 33 11.33 -3.95 1.68
C THR A 33 10.09 -3.56 2.47
N VAL A 34 9.08 -4.45 2.50
CA VAL A 34 7.89 -4.31 3.34
C VAL A 34 8.10 -5.11 4.62
N LEU A 35 7.94 -4.48 5.79
CA LEU A 35 7.98 -5.13 7.10
C LEU A 35 6.56 -5.25 7.64
N GLU A 36 6.04 -6.48 7.79
CA GLU A 36 4.70 -6.76 8.31
C GLU A 36 4.79 -7.55 9.62
N ARG A 37 4.11 -7.08 10.67
CA ARG A 37 4.12 -7.75 11.99
C ARG A 37 3.40 -9.10 11.99
N LEU A 38 2.39 -9.26 11.14
CA LEU A 38 1.61 -10.48 11.04
C LEU A 38 2.35 -11.53 10.18
N ASP A 39 1.86 -12.76 10.23
CA ASP A 39 2.36 -13.90 9.44
C ASP A 39 2.14 -13.73 7.92
N ARG A 40 1.31 -12.77 7.51
CA ARG A 40 1.01 -12.46 6.10
C ARG A 40 0.52 -11.03 5.93
N VAL A 41 0.77 -10.45 4.76
CA VAL A 41 0.28 -9.13 4.36
C VAL A 41 -1.23 -9.16 4.05
N GLY A 42 -1.87 -8.00 4.11
CA GLY A 42 -3.22 -7.76 3.61
C GLY A 42 -4.36 -8.32 4.46
N LYS A 43 -4.13 -8.82 5.68
CA LYS A 43 -5.19 -9.41 6.53
C LYS A 43 -6.41 -8.49 6.70
N LYS A 44 -6.18 -7.19 6.98
CA LYS A 44 -7.28 -6.24 7.16
C LYS A 44 -8.02 -5.95 5.86
N LEU A 45 -7.34 -5.98 4.72
CA LEU A 45 -7.95 -5.79 3.40
C LEU A 45 -9.04 -6.83 3.13
N LEU A 46 -8.83 -8.09 3.53
CA LEU A 46 -9.79 -9.19 3.35
C LEU A 46 -11.13 -8.96 4.04
N ALA A 47 -11.17 -8.14 5.10
CA ALA A 47 -12.40 -7.82 5.83
C ALA A 47 -13.11 -6.56 5.30
N THR A 48 -12.48 -5.80 4.41
CA THR A 48 -13.05 -4.55 3.88
C THR A 48 -14.24 -4.80 2.96
N GLY A 49 -15.19 -3.86 2.91
CA GLY A 49 -16.37 -3.97 2.07
C GLY A 49 -17.18 -5.25 2.32
N ASN A 50 -17.20 -5.74 3.55
CA ASN A 50 -17.82 -7.02 3.92
C ASN A 50 -17.25 -8.21 3.12
N GLY A 51 -15.92 -8.29 3.01
CA GLY A 51 -15.20 -9.33 2.27
C GLY A 51 -15.12 -9.10 0.76
N ARG A 52 -15.65 -7.97 0.26
CA ARG A 52 -15.68 -7.63 -1.17
C ARG A 52 -14.60 -6.64 -1.59
N CYS A 53 -13.98 -5.93 -0.64
CA CYS A 53 -13.01 -4.84 -0.86
C CYS A 53 -13.59 -3.68 -1.69
N ASN A 54 -14.30 -2.75 -1.06
CA ASN A 54 -14.64 -1.48 -1.72
C ASN A 54 -13.35 -0.68 -1.99
N LEU A 55 -12.97 -0.54 -3.26
CA LEU A 55 -11.73 0.10 -3.68
C LEU A 55 -11.82 1.62 -3.62
N THR A 56 -12.93 2.17 -4.12
CA THR A 56 -13.18 3.61 -4.17
C THR A 56 -14.67 3.88 -4.38
N ASN A 57 -15.05 5.16 -4.50
CA ASN A 57 -16.36 5.59 -4.93
C ASN A 57 -16.21 6.63 -6.04
N ARG A 58 -16.94 6.50 -7.14
CA ARG A 58 -16.94 7.45 -8.26
C ARG A 58 -17.30 8.89 -7.84
N SER A 59 -18.09 9.01 -6.77
CA SER A 59 -18.51 10.28 -6.18
C SER A 59 -17.62 10.69 -4.98
N ALA A 60 -16.38 10.17 -4.89
CA ALA A 60 -15.49 10.56 -3.80
C ALA A 60 -15.16 12.05 -3.88
N ALA A 61 -15.54 12.80 -2.84
CA ALA A 61 -15.35 14.24 -2.75
C ALA A 61 -15.13 14.63 -1.28
N PRO A 62 -14.45 15.75 -0.98
CA PRO A 62 -14.08 16.13 0.39
C PRO A 62 -15.23 16.13 1.39
N GLU A 63 -16.44 16.50 0.95
CA GLU A 63 -17.65 16.54 1.78
C GLU A 63 -18.10 15.18 2.31
N HIS A 64 -17.64 14.09 1.71
CA HIS A 64 -17.95 12.71 2.15
C HIS A 64 -16.98 12.16 3.18
N TYR A 65 -15.99 12.97 3.59
CA TYR A 65 -14.96 12.55 4.53
C TYR A 65 -14.97 13.40 5.80
N HIS A 66 -14.63 12.80 6.91
CA HIS A 66 -14.42 13.49 8.18
C HIS A 66 -12.91 13.61 8.45
N SER A 67 -12.40 14.83 8.42
CA SER A 67 -10.99 15.12 8.67
C SER A 67 -10.85 16.44 9.44
N ALA A 68 -9.89 16.48 10.37
CA ALA A 68 -9.48 17.72 11.02
C ALA A 68 -8.65 18.64 10.09
N ASP A 69 -8.03 18.03 9.06
CA ASP A 69 -7.23 18.73 8.03
C ASP A 69 -7.91 18.58 6.67
N THR A 70 -8.86 19.45 6.42
CA THR A 70 -9.66 19.42 5.19
C THR A 70 -8.86 19.85 3.95
N ALA A 71 -7.87 20.74 4.12
CA ALA A 71 -7.03 21.18 3.01
C ALA A 71 -6.14 20.02 2.50
N ARG A 72 -5.52 19.28 3.42
CA ARG A 72 -4.73 18.10 3.07
C ARG A 72 -5.59 16.99 2.48
N LEU A 73 -6.80 16.79 2.99
CA LEU A 73 -7.74 15.83 2.41
C LEU A 73 -8.08 16.19 0.96
N ALA A 74 -8.38 17.46 0.68
CA ALA A 74 -8.69 17.92 -0.68
C ALA A 74 -7.49 17.68 -1.64
N ASP A 75 -6.27 18.04 -1.22
CA ASP A 75 -5.03 17.78 -1.99
C ASP A 75 -4.83 16.28 -2.29
N ILE A 76 -5.10 15.39 -1.32
CA ILE A 76 -4.99 13.94 -1.54
C ILE A 76 -6.02 13.46 -2.56
N LEU A 77 -7.29 13.90 -2.44
CA LEU A 77 -8.34 13.48 -3.37
C LEU A 77 -8.14 14.02 -4.79
N GLU A 78 -7.59 15.23 -4.91
CA GLU A 78 -7.22 15.81 -6.21
C GLU A 78 -6.10 15.02 -6.89
N ARG A 79 -5.07 14.62 -6.13
CA ARG A 79 -3.93 13.84 -6.66
C ARG A 79 -4.26 12.38 -6.89
N THR A 80 -5.25 11.84 -6.18
CA THR A 80 -5.65 10.43 -6.26
C THR A 80 -7.16 10.32 -6.48
N PRO A 81 -7.68 10.84 -7.60
CA PRO A 81 -9.09 10.73 -7.91
C PRO A 81 -9.49 9.25 -8.12
N PRO A 82 -10.79 8.92 -8.10
CA PRO A 82 -11.27 7.55 -8.29
C PRO A 82 -10.69 6.85 -9.54
N ASP A 83 -10.54 7.59 -10.66
CA ASP A 83 -9.96 7.03 -11.88
C ASP A 83 -8.50 6.62 -11.70
N ALA A 84 -7.68 7.41 -11.01
CA ALA A 84 -6.30 7.05 -10.73
C ALA A 84 -6.19 5.77 -9.86
N VAL A 85 -7.13 5.56 -8.94
CA VAL A 85 -7.21 4.29 -8.18
C VAL A 85 -7.54 3.12 -9.11
N LEU A 86 -8.47 3.30 -10.02
CA LEU A 86 -8.87 2.24 -10.96
C LEU A 86 -7.77 1.94 -11.97
N ASP A 87 -7.09 2.96 -12.48
CA ASP A 87 -5.93 2.80 -13.37
C ASP A 87 -4.81 2.03 -12.69
N PHE A 88 -4.51 2.37 -11.42
CA PHE A 88 -3.50 1.66 -10.61
C PHE A 88 -3.80 0.16 -10.51
N PHE A 89 -5.05 -0.22 -10.22
CA PHE A 89 -5.44 -1.62 -10.16
C PHE A 89 -5.58 -2.25 -11.55
N GLY A 90 -6.03 -1.49 -12.55
CA GLY A 90 -6.14 -1.92 -13.95
C GLY A 90 -4.79 -2.30 -14.57
N GLU A 91 -3.73 -1.53 -14.29
CA GLU A 91 -2.36 -1.85 -14.70
C GLU A 91 -1.86 -3.21 -14.15
N MET A 92 -2.41 -3.64 -13.03
CA MET A 92 -2.13 -4.96 -12.45
C MET A 92 -3.05 -6.07 -12.96
N GLY A 93 -4.04 -5.73 -13.80
CA GLY A 93 -5.01 -6.67 -14.38
C GLY A 93 -6.28 -6.88 -13.55
N LEU A 94 -6.55 -6.04 -12.55
CA LEU A 94 -7.79 -6.14 -11.77
C LEU A 94 -8.94 -5.50 -12.55
N LEU A 95 -9.95 -6.31 -12.90
CA LEU A 95 -11.21 -5.81 -13.42
C LEU A 95 -12.11 -5.38 -12.29
N CYS A 96 -12.76 -4.22 -12.45
CA CYS A 96 -13.64 -3.62 -11.45
C CYS A 96 -15.06 -3.43 -11.99
N ASP A 97 -16.04 -3.47 -11.09
CA ASP A 97 -17.44 -3.14 -11.33
C ASP A 97 -17.87 -1.93 -10.50
N THR A 98 -18.64 -1.02 -11.10
CA THR A 98 -19.16 0.17 -10.43
C THR A 98 -20.65 -0.01 -10.17
N GLN A 99 -21.03 0.06 -8.91
CA GLN A 99 -22.42 -0.02 -8.44
C GLN A 99 -23.18 1.27 -8.75
N ALA A 100 -24.51 1.21 -8.74
CA ALA A 100 -25.38 2.36 -9.00
C ALA A 100 -25.16 3.54 -8.03
N ASP A 101 -24.67 3.27 -6.82
CA ASP A 101 -24.34 4.28 -5.80
C ASP A 101 -22.88 4.77 -5.88
N GLY A 102 -22.17 4.44 -6.94
CA GLY A 102 -20.80 4.85 -7.20
C GLY A 102 -19.73 4.01 -6.52
N ARG A 103 -20.07 3.07 -5.64
CA ARG A 103 -19.08 2.17 -5.02
C ARG A 103 -18.44 1.27 -6.06
N VAL A 104 -17.13 1.06 -5.94
CA VAL A 104 -16.36 0.25 -6.88
C VAL A 104 -15.77 -0.96 -6.17
N TYR A 105 -15.99 -2.14 -6.73
CA TYR A 105 -15.52 -3.41 -6.23
C TYR A 105 -14.73 -4.17 -7.30
N PRO A 106 -13.86 -5.13 -6.94
CA PRO A 106 -13.38 -6.10 -7.92
C PRO A 106 -14.56 -6.83 -8.56
N TYR A 107 -14.47 -7.12 -9.85
CA TYR A 107 -15.58 -7.71 -10.62
C TYR A 107 -16.11 -9.02 -10.02
N CYS A 108 -15.25 -9.80 -9.39
CA CYS A 108 -15.62 -11.04 -8.69
C CYS A 108 -16.22 -10.81 -7.29
N TYR A 109 -16.26 -9.57 -6.79
CA TYR A 109 -16.73 -9.21 -5.44
C TYR A 109 -16.00 -9.95 -4.30
N GLN A 110 -14.72 -10.26 -4.47
CA GLN A 110 -13.90 -10.95 -3.47
C GLN A 110 -12.65 -10.14 -3.14
N ALA A 111 -12.49 -9.79 -1.86
CA ALA A 111 -11.32 -9.05 -1.37
C ALA A 111 -10.01 -9.84 -1.55
N SER A 112 -10.07 -11.18 -1.58
CA SER A 112 -8.91 -12.04 -1.85
C SER A 112 -8.29 -11.76 -3.22
N MET A 113 -9.11 -11.53 -4.25
CA MET A 113 -8.61 -11.21 -5.59
C MET A 113 -7.77 -9.93 -5.60
N VAL A 114 -8.21 -8.88 -4.89
CA VAL A 114 -7.44 -7.64 -4.77
C VAL A 114 -6.09 -7.90 -4.10
N LEU A 115 -6.08 -8.72 -3.04
CA LEU A 115 -4.85 -9.07 -2.34
C LEU A 115 -3.91 -9.91 -3.21
N ASP A 116 -4.44 -10.87 -3.96
CA ASP A 116 -3.65 -11.74 -4.84
C ASP A 116 -3.01 -10.93 -5.98
N VAL A 117 -3.75 -9.98 -6.56
CA VAL A 117 -3.23 -9.06 -7.58
C VAL A 117 -2.09 -8.20 -7.02
N LEU A 118 -2.26 -7.64 -5.81
CA LEU A 118 -1.20 -6.85 -5.15
C LEU A 118 0.04 -7.68 -4.85
N ARG A 119 -0.13 -8.90 -4.33
CA ARG A 119 1.00 -9.82 -4.06
C ARG A 119 1.75 -10.20 -5.32
N ALA A 120 1.04 -10.59 -6.37
CA ALA A 120 1.64 -10.92 -7.64
C ALA A 120 2.38 -9.73 -8.27
N ALA A 121 1.86 -8.51 -8.10
CA ALA A 121 2.52 -7.30 -8.56
C ALA A 121 3.83 -7.03 -7.79
N LEU A 122 3.83 -7.18 -6.46
CA LEU A 122 5.05 -7.04 -5.63
C LEU A 122 6.10 -8.08 -5.99
N GLU A 123 5.70 -9.33 -6.19
CA GLU A 123 6.60 -10.41 -6.61
C GLU A 123 7.22 -10.11 -7.99
N ARG A 124 6.41 -9.74 -8.97
CA ARG A 124 6.90 -9.34 -10.31
C ARG A 124 7.84 -8.14 -10.26
N ALA A 125 7.57 -7.18 -9.37
CA ALA A 125 8.44 -6.03 -9.17
C ALA A 125 9.76 -6.38 -8.44
N GLY A 126 9.86 -7.54 -7.79
CA GLY A 126 11.01 -7.95 -6.99
C GLY A 126 11.10 -7.23 -5.64
N VAL A 127 9.95 -6.87 -5.07
CA VAL A 127 9.87 -6.26 -3.72
C VAL A 127 10.04 -7.35 -2.67
N ASP A 128 10.91 -7.09 -1.69
CA ASP A 128 11.08 -7.97 -0.53
C ASP A 128 9.95 -7.76 0.49
N VAL A 129 9.35 -8.86 0.98
CA VAL A 129 8.26 -8.82 1.97
C VAL A 129 8.59 -9.70 3.15
N ALA A 130 8.94 -9.06 4.27
CA ALA A 130 9.27 -9.73 5.53
C ALA A 130 8.04 -9.72 6.47
N CYS A 131 7.38 -10.86 6.55
CA CYS A 131 6.30 -11.11 7.52
C CYS A 131 6.85 -11.53 8.89
N SER A 132 5.99 -11.58 9.91
CA SER A 132 6.38 -11.81 11.31
C SER A 132 7.51 -10.90 11.75
N CYS A 133 7.41 -9.63 11.35
CA CYS A 133 8.44 -8.62 11.51
C CYS A 133 7.84 -7.37 12.17
N GLU A 134 7.70 -7.40 13.50
CA GLU A 134 7.12 -6.31 14.27
C GLU A 134 8.18 -5.23 14.53
N VAL A 135 8.03 -4.08 13.87
CA VAL A 135 8.88 -2.91 14.12
C VAL A 135 8.60 -2.34 15.50
N ALA A 136 9.65 -2.19 16.29
CA ALA A 136 9.61 -1.62 17.64
C ALA A 136 10.08 -0.18 17.67
N GLU A 137 11.06 0.16 16.82
CA GLU A 137 11.71 1.46 16.86
C GLU A 137 12.18 1.90 15.47
N VAL A 138 12.07 3.21 15.21
CA VAL A 138 12.60 3.88 14.03
C VAL A 138 13.37 5.11 14.46
N GLU A 139 14.65 5.14 14.17
CA GLU A 139 15.53 6.26 14.47
C GLU A 139 16.06 6.89 13.19
N LYS A 140 16.07 8.23 13.14
CA LYS A 140 16.68 8.99 12.06
C LYS A 140 18.09 9.42 12.47
N GLY A 141 19.08 9.04 11.68
CA GLY A 141 20.47 9.43 11.85
C GLY A 141 21.04 10.18 10.64
N PRO A 142 22.31 10.58 10.68
CA PRO A 142 22.97 11.29 9.58
C PRO A 142 23.02 10.52 8.26
N GLY A 143 23.00 9.17 8.32
CA GLY A 143 23.06 8.27 7.16
C GLY A 143 21.72 7.73 6.69
N GLY A 144 20.59 8.19 7.24
CA GLY A 144 19.26 7.68 6.94
C GLY A 144 18.51 7.19 8.19
N PHE A 145 17.82 6.08 8.07
CA PHE A 145 17.01 5.51 9.14
C PHE A 145 17.55 4.16 9.59
N SER A 146 17.49 3.91 10.90
CA SER A 146 17.64 2.61 11.53
C SER A 146 16.26 2.12 11.99
N VAL A 147 15.91 0.91 11.61
CA VAL A 147 14.62 0.28 11.98
C VAL A 147 14.93 -0.98 12.76
N ARG A 148 14.45 -1.06 14.00
CA ARG A 148 14.63 -2.23 14.88
C ARG A 148 13.29 -2.94 15.11
N THR A 149 13.33 -4.25 15.10
CA THR A 149 12.18 -5.10 15.37
C THR A 149 12.23 -5.67 16.78
N ARG A 150 11.07 -6.12 17.30
CA ARG A 150 10.96 -6.72 18.64
C ARG A 150 11.78 -7.99 18.81
N ASP A 151 12.01 -8.73 17.74
CA ASP A 151 12.82 -9.96 17.73
C ASP A 151 14.34 -9.71 17.54
N GLY A 152 14.76 -8.43 17.55
CA GLY A 152 16.16 -8.03 17.50
C GLY A 152 16.77 -7.86 16.12
N ARG A 153 16.00 -8.07 15.04
CA ARG A 153 16.49 -7.74 13.68
C ARG A 153 16.64 -6.23 13.52
N ALA A 154 17.64 -5.83 12.74
CA ALA A 154 17.90 -4.42 12.42
C ALA A 154 18.02 -4.22 10.91
N PHE A 155 17.45 -3.13 10.43
CA PHE A 155 17.45 -2.73 9.03
C PHE A 155 17.92 -1.28 8.92
N SER A 156 18.61 -0.96 7.82
CA SER A 156 18.99 0.43 7.49
C SER A 156 18.34 0.85 6.19
N ALA A 157 17.83 2.07 6.15
CA ALA A 157 17.15 2.62 4.98
C ALA A 157 17.45 4.11 4.77
N ALA A 158 17.38 4.56 3.53
CA ALA A 158 17.44 5.98 3.20
C ALA A 158 16.08 6.67 3.43
N ARG A 159 14.97 5.89 3.35
CA ARG A 159 13.58 6.36 3.57
C ARG A 159 12.78 5.28 4.30
N VAL A 160 11.83 5.75 5.10
CA VAL A 160 10.83 4.93 5.79
C VAL A 160 9.46 5.56 5.58
#